data_587231cea1da7f85dce0a197aa14e025
#
_entry.id   587231cea1da7f85dce0a197aa14e025
#
_cell.length_a   1.000
_cell.length_b   1.000
_cell.length_c   1.000
_cell.angle_alpha   90.00
_cell.angle_beta   90.00
_cell.angle_gamma   90.00
#
_symmetry.space_group_name_H-M   'P 1'
#
loop_
_entity.id
_entity.type
_entity.pdbx_description
1 polymer ?
#
loop_
_entity_poly.entity_id
_entity_poly.type
_entity_poly.pdbx_seq_one_letter_code
_entity_poly.pdbx_strand_id
1 'polypeptide(L)'
;MHGYLEDLAYIHDAGFRDYACSAAPGLERILASHGIVRGLVVDLGCGSGRWAGELVRAGYDVLGIDQSPAMIRLARKVAPRARFQVGSLWSVRLPPCDAVTSIGECLNYCFDPRAGRRALSVLFKRVYRVLEPGGILLCDFAGPHRSPHRKLRQHISAGRDWAVMASTLASGPHSIVRHIATYRRVGNRYRRREEVHRLRLFLSAEICNQLRRSGFRVRTLNGYGRFRFPRGIQGVLGIKPGPRTS
;
A
#
# COMPACT_ATOMS: atom_id res chain seq x y z
N MET A 1 -15.99 4.61 -7.26
CA MET A 1 -16.02 3.13 -7.45
C MET A 1 -15.15 2.56 -6.36
N HIS A 2 -15.67 1.69 -5.49
CA HIS A 2 -14.92 1.11 -4.38
C HIS A 2 -14.30 -0.21 -4.83
N GLY A 3 -12.99 -0.38 -4.66
CA GLY A 3 -12.33 -1.66 -4.84
C GLY A 3 -12.23 -2.43 -3.53
N TYR A 4 -11.87 -3.70 -3.62
CA TYR A 4 -11.78 -4.63 -2.50
C TYR A 4 -13.10 -4.73 -1.72
N LEU A 5 -14.16 -5.17 -2.43
CA LEU A 5 -15.43 -5.52 -1.81
C LEU A 5 -15.26 -6.74 -0.88
N GLU A 6 -16.32 -7.11 -0.16
CA GLU A 6 -16.32 -8.14 0.90
C GLU A 6 -15.54 -9.41 0.54
N ASP A 7 -15.84 -10.02 -0.63
CA ASP A 7 -15.26 -11.30 -0.99
C ASP A 7 -13.79 -11.17 -1.40
N LEU A 8 -13.46 -10.12 -2.18
CA LEU A 8 -12.07 -9.87 -2.55
C LEU A 8 -11.22 -9.44 -1.35
N ALA A 9 -11.76 -8.66 -0.41
CA ALA A 9 -11.08 -8.30 0.81
C ALA A 9 -10.76 -9.55 1.67
N TYR A 10 -11.75 -10.43 1.83
CA TYR A 10 -11.55 -11.72 2.52
C TYR A 10 -10.48 -12.58 1.84
N ILE A 11 -10.58 -12.75 0.52
CA ILE A 11 -9.63 -13.56 -0.26
C ILE A 11 -8.22 -12.96 -0.19
N HIS A 12 -8.11 -11.64 -0.26
CA HIS A 12 -6.83 -10.95 -0.13
C HIS A 12 -6.19 -11.21 1.23
N ASP A 13 -6.97 -11.14 2.31
CA ASP A 13 -6.46 -11.42 3.65
C ASP A 13 -6.10 -12.90 3.84
N ALA A 14 -6.90 -13.82 3.31
CA ALA A 14 -6.69 -15.25 3.46
C ALA A 14 -5.54 -15.80 2.60
N GLY A 15 -5.37 -15.28 1.38
CA GLY A 15 -4.48 -15.85 0.37
C GLY A 15 -3.26 -15.00 -0.02
N PHE A 16 -3.21 -13.70 0.35
CA PHE A 16 -2.17 -12.78 -0.12
C PHE A 16 -1.51 -11.95 1.01
N ARG A 17 -1.68 -12.36 2.25
CA ARG A 17 -1.10 -11.70 3.42
C ARG A 17 0.42 -11.77 3.49
N ASP A 18 1.03 -12.73 2.80
CA ASP A 18 2.46 -13.02 2.90
C ASP A 18 3.34 -11.85 2.45
N TYR A 19 2.86 -10.99 1.55
CA TYR A 19 3.60 -9.79 1.15
C TYR A 19 3.90 -8.89 2.35
N ALA A 20 2.88 -8.50 3.11
CA ALA A 20 3.02 -7.62 4.26
C ALA A 20 3.80 -8.30 5.40
N CYS A 21 3.49 -9.57 5.70
CA CYS A 21 4.16 -10.32 6.77
C CYS A 21 5.65 -10.54 6.48
N SER A 22 6.00 -10.88 5.23
CA SER A 22 7.40 -11.08 4.83
C SER A 22 8.20 -9.77 4.74
N ALA A 23 7.54 -8.66 4.44
CA ALA A 23 8.15 -7.34 4.40
C ALA A 23 8.40 -6.76 5.80
N ALA A 24 7.56 -7.09 6.79
CA ALA A 24 7.54 -6.49 8.10
C ALA A 24 8.92 -6.43 8.80
N PRO A 25 9.71 -7.52 8.91
CA PRO A 25 11.01 -7.45 9.59
C PRO A 25 12.00 -6.48 8.93
N GLY A 26 11.86 -6.28 7.62
CA GLY A 26 12.67 -5.32 6.87
C GLY A 26 12.22 -3.88 7.07
N LEU A 27 10.92 -3.66 7.10
CA LEU A 27 10.30 -2.35 7.36
C LEU A 27 10.63 -1.86 8.78
N GLU A 28 10.50 -2.73 9.79
CA GLU A 28 10.85 -2.42 11.18
C GLU A 28 12.32 -2.03 11.31
N ARG A 29 13.23 -2.77 10.66
CA ARG A 29 14.66 -2.41 10.66
C ARG A 29 14.92 -1.06 10.00
N ILE A 30 14.18 -0.71 8.95
CA ILE A 30 14.32 0.62 8.33
C ILE A 30 13.84 1.70 9.29
N LEU A 31 12.69 1.53 9.97
CA LEU A 31 12.22 2.46 11.00
C LEU A 31 13.30 2.66 12.09
N ALA A 32 13.78 1.57 12.67
CA ALA A 32 14.78 1.60 13.74
C ALA A 32 16.10 2.26 13.30
N SER A 33 16.56 2.00 12.05
CA SER A 33 17.78 2.61 11.53
C SER A 33 17.71 4.12 11.32
N HIS A 34 16.49 4.69 11.38
CA HIS A 34 16.23 6.12 11.35
C HIS A 34 15.83 6.67 12.74
N GLY A 35 16.09 5.92 13.81
CA GLY A 35 15.78 6.32 15.18
C GLY A 35 14.30 6.22 15.55
N ILE A 36 13.46 5.70 14.67
CA ILE A 36 12.02 5.54 14.92
C ILE A 36 11.81 4.15 15.53
N VAL A 37 11.91 4.05 16.86
CA VAL A 37 11.74 2.81 17.62
C VAL A 37 10.40 2.74 18.37
N ARG A 38 9.64 3.83 18.34
CA ARG A 38 8.29 4.02 18.90
C ARG A 38 7.65 5.24 18.23
N GLY A 39 6.42 5.56 18.60
CA GLY A 39 5.69 6.71 18.08
C GLY A 39 4.60 6.33 17.09
N LEU A 40 4.03 7.29 16.40
CA LEU A 40 2.89 7.09 15.51
C LEU A 40 3.35 6.77 14.08
N VAL A 41 2.93 5.61 13.59
CA VAL A 41 3.03 5.23 12.17
C VAL A 41 1.66 5.34 11.51
N VAL A 42 1.57 6.12 10.44
CA VAL A 42 0.36 6.20 9.60
C VAL A 42 0.53 5.28 8.39
N ASP A 43 -0.36 4.28 8.24
CA ASP A 43 -0.32 3.31 7.16
C ASP A 43 -1.41 3.60 6.11
N LEU A 44 -1.00 4.09 4.94
CA LEU A 44 -1.88 4.52 3.85
C LEU A 44 -2.14 3.36 2.87
N GLY A 45 -3.39 2.93 2.78
CA GLY A 45 -3.79 1.72 2.09
C GLY A 45 -3.52 0.49 2.95
N CYS A 46 -3.85 0.55 4.24
CA CYS A 46 -3.50 -0.48 5.24
C CYS A 46 -4.11 -1.86 4.98
N GLY A 47 -5.05 -1.97 4.03
CA GLY A 47 -5.73 -3.22 3.71
C GLY A 47 -6.35 -3.89 4.94
N SER A 48 -6.14 -5.19 5.10
CA SER A 48 -6.62 -5.97 6.24
C SER A 48 -5.80 -5.79 7.53
N GLY A 49 -4.88 -4.81 7.57
CA GLY A 49 -4.14 -4.43 8.78
C GLY A 49 -3.02 -5.39 9.18
N ARG A 50 -2.52 -6.24 8.28
CA ARG A 50 -1.43 -7.19 8.59
C ARG A 50 -0.15 -6.47 8.99
N TRP A 51 0.28 -5.46 8.22
CA TRP A 51 1.42 -4.63 8.59
C TRP A 51 1.14 -3.81 9.87
N ALA A 52 -0.05 -3.25 10.01
CA ALA A 52 -0.44 -2.57 11.24
C ALA A 52 -0.35 -3.47 12.48
N GLY A 53 -0.68 -4.75 12.35
CA GLY A 53 -0.54 -5.74 13.42
C GLY A 53 0.92 -5.99 13.83
N GLU A 54 1.85 -6.05 12.87
CA GLU A 54 3.29 -6.16 13.13
C GLU A 54 3.80 -4.91 13.88
N LEU A 55 3.43 -3.73 13.39
CA LEU A 55 3.80 -2.46 14.05
C LEU A 55 3.31 -2.40 15.50
N VAL A 56 2.07 -2.78 15.78
CA VAL A 56 1.52 -2.81 17.15
C VAL A 56 2.29 -3.80 18.04
N ARG A 57 2.69 -4.95 17.51
CA ARG A 57 3.53 -5.93 18.23
C ARG A 57 4.93 -5.39 18.52
N ALA A 58 5.46 -4.61 17.60
CA ALA A 58 6.75 -3.93 17.77
C ALA A 58 6.69 -2.68 18.67
N GLY A 59 5.50 -2.31 19.19
CA GLY A 59 5.33 -1.22 20.17
C GLY A 59 5.01 0.15 19.58
N TYR A 60 4.65 0.23 18.30
CA TYR A 60 4.23 1.47 17.67
C TYR A 60 2.74 1.76 17.88
N ASP A 61 2.40 3.05 17.96
CA ASP A 61 1.03 3.51 17.73
C ASP A 61 0.74 3.50 16.24
N VAL A 62 -0.45 3.04 15.86
CA VAL A 62 -0.79 2.90 14.43
C VAL A 62 -2.12 3.55 14.09
N LEU A 63 -2.12 4.31 12.99
CA LEU A 63 -3.32 4.76 12.30
C LEU A 63 -3.34 4.18 10.89
N GLY A 64 -4.14 3.14 10.67
CA GLY A 64 -4.37 2.55 9.35
C GLY A 64 -5.51 3.25 8.61
N ILE A 65 -5.27 3.57 7.34
CA ILE A 65 -6.25 4.22 6.47
C ILE A 65 -6.43 3.38 5.22
N ASP A 66 -7.66 3.01 4.92
CA ASP A 66 -8.02 2.34 3.66
C ASP A 66 -9.39 2.82 3.19
N GLN A 67 -9.58 2.92 1.88
CA GLN A 67 -10.87 3.35 1.34
C GLN A 67 -11.93 2.24 1.30
N SER A 68 -11.54 0.96 1.46
CA SER A 68 -12.45 -0.17 1.53
C SER A 68 -12.97 -0.37 2.96
N PRO A 69 -14.30 -0.20 3.20
CA PRO A 69 -14.88 -0.54 4.49
C PRO A 69 -14.71 -2.02 4.84
N ALA A 70 -14.67 -2.91 3.85
CA ALA A 70 -14.45 -4.34 4.05
C ALA A 70 -13.03 -4.63 4.58
N MET A 71 -12.01 -3.97 4.01
CA MET A 71 -10.64 -4.04 4.52
C MET A 71 -10.55 -3.52 5.96
N ILE A 72 -11.14 -2.36 6.25
CA ILE A 72 -11.11 -1.80 7.61
C ILE A 72 -11.81 -2.70 8.64
N ARG A 73 -12.91 -3.39 8.27
CA ARG A 73 -13.53 -4.38 9.16
C ARG A 73 -12.60 -5.54 9.49
N LEU A 74 -11.82 -6.02 8.51
CA LEU A 74 -10.80 -7.04 8.74
C LEU A 74 -9.63 -6.50 9.57
N ALA A 75 -9.15 -5.32 9.27
CA ALA A 75 -8.04 -4.69 9.98
C ALA A 75 -8.31 -4.53 11.48
N ARG A 76 -9.53 -4.14 11.86
CA ARG A 76 -9.95 -4.05 13.26
C ARG A 76 -9.91 -5.40 13.99
N LYS A 77 -10.13 -6.51 13.26
CA LYS A 77 -10.00 -7.87 13.82
C LYS A 77 -8.56 -8.33 13.92
N VAL A 78 -7.73 -8.00 12.95
CA VAL A 78 -6.32 -8.40 12.86
C VAL A 78 -5.46 -7.63 13.87
N ALA A 79 -5.70 -6.33 14.01
CA ALA A 79 -4.92 -5.45 14.87
C ALA A 79 -5.85 -4.58 15.75
N PRO A 80 -6.54 -5.16 16.75
CA PRO A 80 -7.57 -4.46 17.53
C PRO A 80 -7.02 -3.29 18.36
N ARG A 81 -5.72 -3.23 18.61
CA ARG A 81 -5.04 -2.14 19.34
C ARG A 81 -4.67 -0.96 18.43
N ALA A 82 -4.71 -1.11 17.11
CA ALA A 82 -4.50 -0.03 16.16
C ALA A 82 -5.79 0.78 15.92
N ARG A 83 -5.65 2.03 15.55
CA ARG A 83 -6.76 2.86 15.08
C ARG A 83 -6.92 2.71 13.59
N PHE A 84 -8.18 2.64 13.11
CA PHE A 84 -8.48 2.49 11.68
C PHE A 84 -9.55 3.46 11.23
N GLN A 85 -9.32 4.06 10.04
CA GLN A 85 -10.23 5.00 9.41
C GLN A 85 -10.54 4.57 7.97
N VAL A 86 -11.81 4.58 7.58
CA VAL A 86 -12.21 4.49 6.18
C VAL A 86 -11.94 5.85 5.51
N GLY A 87 -11.12 5.86 4.48
CA GLY A 87 -10.80 7.10 3.78
C GLY A 87 -9.82 6.89 2.62
N SER A 88 -9.81 7.85 1.70
CA SER A 88 -8.86 7.84 0.60
C SER A 88 -7.53 8.45 1.02
N LEU A 89 -6.42 7.75 0.73
CA LEU A 89 -5.07 8.28 0.93
C LEU A 89 -4.84 9.62 0.19
N TRP A 90 -5.64 9.90 -0.86
CA TRP A 90 -5.51 11.12 -1.65
C TRP A 90 -6.11 12.37 -0.96
N SER A 91 -7.00 12.19 0.03
CA SER A 91 -7.73 13.32 0.64
C SER A 91 -7.82 13.29 2.16
N VAL A 92 -7.56 12.16 2.80
CA VAL A 92 -7.66 12.05 4.25
C VAL A 92 -6.74 13.05 4.97
N ARG A 93 -7.22 13.62 6.07
CA ARG A 93 -6.37 14.43 6.95
C ARG A 93 -5.44 13.53 7.75
N LEU A 94 -4.17 13.87 7.76
CA LEU A 94 -3.13 13.15 8.49
C LEU A 94 -2.77 13.88 9.78
N PRO A 95 -2.61 13.20 10.92
CA PRO A 95 -2.06 13.79 12.14
C PRO A 95 -0.53 13.94 12.03
N PRO A 96 0.12 14.74 12.91
CA PRO A 96 1.56 14.65 13.11
C PRO A 96 1.97 13.21 13.43
N CYS A 97 3.09 12.75 12.87
CA CYS A 97 3.53 11.35 13.00
C CYS A 97 5.03 11.19 12.74
N ASP A 98 5.59 10.08 13.20
CA ASP A 98 7.01 9.75 13.04
C ASP A 98 7.31 9.07 11.71
N ALA A 99 6.36 8.29 11.22
CA ALA A 99 6.50 7.64 9.91
C ALA A 99 5.16 7.54 9.17
N VAL A 100 5.26 7.52 7.83
CA VAL A 100 4.16 7.17 6.94
C VAL A 100 4.59 5.99 6.09
N THR A 101 3.75 4.96 6.03
CA THR A 101 3.94 3.80 5.14
C THR A 101 2.83 3.71 4.10
N SER A 102 3.13 3.13 2.94
CA SER A 102 2.13 2.81 1.90
C SER A 102 2.65 1.59 1.13
N ILE A 103 2.25 0.40 1.57
CA ILE A 103 2.87 -0.87 1.18
C ILE A 103 1.90 -1.70 0.34
N GLY A 104 2.37 -2.26 -0.78
CA GLY A 104 1.58 -3.11 -1.66
C GLY A 104 0.91 -2.37 -2.83
N GLU A 105 1.66 -1.56 -3.55
CA GLU A 105 1.18 -0.84 -4.75
C GLU A 105 0.02 0.16 -4.50
N CYS A 106 -0.21 0.61 -3.25
CA CYS A 106 -1.40 1.40 -2.91
C CYS A 106 -1.51 2.71 -3.69
N LEU A 107 -0.38 3.33 -4.05
CA LEU A 107 -0.33 4.56 -4.84
C LEU A 107 -0.83 4.39 -6.28
N ASN A 108 -0.84 3.16 -6.78
CA ASN A 108 -1.17 2.87 -8.18
C ASN A 108 -2.67 2.78 -8.46
N TYR A 109 -3.50 2.48 -7.45
CA TYR A 109 -4.94 2.27 -7.64
C TYR A 109 -5.68 3.57 -7.96
N CYS A 110 -6.51 3.51 -9.00
CA CYS A 110 -7.32 4.63 -9.47
C CYS A 110 -8.79 4.51 -9.03
N PHE A 111 -9.05 4.06 -7.80
CA PHE A 111 -10.40 3.98 -7.26
C PHE A 111 -10.97 5.36 -6.91
N ASP A 112 -10.12 6.26 -6.43
CA ASP A 112 -10.47 7.66 -6.20
C ASP A 112 -10.25 8.45 -7.50
N PRO A 113 -11.23 9.23 -7.98
CA PRO A 113 -11.08 10.04 -9.19
C PRO A 113 -9.96 11.09 -9.10
N ARG A 114 -9.52 11.44 -7.89
CA ARG A 114 -8.37 12.32 -7.64
C ARG A 114 -7.03 11.64 -7.91
N ALA A 115 -6.98 10.28 -7.93
CA ALA A 115 -5.72 9.54 -8.12
C ALA A 115 -4.99 9.96 -9.41
N GLY A 116 -3.71 10.25 -9.30
CA GLY A 116 -2.88 10.59 -10.46
C GLY A 116 -1.62 11.37 -10.13
N ARG A 117 -0.88 11.78 -11.17
CA ARG A 117 0.42 12.46 -11.04
C ARG A 117 0.36 13.75 -10.21
N ARG A 118 -0.68 14.56 -10.40
CA ARG A 118 -0.88 15.78 -9.60
C ARG A 118 -1.19 15.45 -8.14
N ALA A 119 -1.98 14.42 -7.90
CA ALA A 119 -2.33 13.98 -6.55
C ALA A 119 -1.12 13.46 -5.76
N LEU A 120 -0.14 12.82 -6.43
CA LEU A 120 1.12 12.42 -5.79
C LEU A 120 1.86 13.62 -5.18
N SER A 121 1.99 14.72 -5.94
CA SER A 121 2.64 15.93 -5.43
C SER A 121 1.92 16.49 -4.20
N VAL A 122 0.58 16.52 -4.23
CA VAL A 122 -0.23 16.98 -3.11
C VAL A 122 -0.06 16.04 -1.90
N LEU A 123 -0.10 14.73 -2.13
CA LEU A 123 0.10 13.71 -1.08
C LEU A 123 1.48 13.86 -0.43
N PHE A 124 2.55 13.91 -1.22
CA PHE A 124 3.92 13.99 -0.68
C PHE A 124 4.17 15.28 0.10
N LYS A 125 3.65 16.42 -0.36
CA LYS A 125 3.70 17.69 0.40
C LYS A 125 2.93 17.58 1.71
N ARG A 126 1.75 16.92 1.71
CA ARG A 126 0.95 16.71 2.90
C ARG A 126 1.65 15.80 3.89
N VAL A 127 2.23 14.68 3.43
CA VAL A 127 3.03 13.77 4.25
C VAL A 127 4.24 14.49 4.84
N TYR A 128 4.98 15.27 4.02
CA TYR A 128 6.13 16.04 4.49
C TYR A 128 5.78 16.99 5.64
N ARG A 129 4.61 17.65 5.57
CA ARG A 129 4.18 18.60 6.60
C ARG A 129 3.90 17.93 7.93
N VAL A 130 3.31 16.75 7.93
CA VAL A 130 2.88 16.03 9.15
C VAL A 130 3.96 15.16 9.76
N LEU A 131 4.99 14.81 9.01
CA LEU A 131 6.13 14.07 9.56
C LEU A 131 6.91 14.95 10.53
N GLU A 132 7.34 14.37 11.65
CA GLU A 132 8.29 14.99 12.55
C GLU A 132 9.66 15.17 11.86
N PRO A 133 10.51 16.10 12.30
CA PRO A 133 11.89 16.21 11.84
C PRO A 133 12.62 14.87 12.02
N GLY A 134 13.27 14.37 10.97
CA GLY A 134 13.87 13.02 10.94
C GLY A 134 12.88 11.90 10.56
N GLY A 135 11.58 12.20 10.52
CA GLY A 135 10.55 11.24 10.15
C GLY A 135 10.67 10.77 8.70
N ILE A 136 10.07 9.62 8.40
CA ILE A 136 10.24 8.96 7.10
C ILE A 136 8.92 8.63 6.41
N LEU A 137 8.96 8.59 5.07
CA LEU A 137 7.97 7.97 4.22
C LEU A 137 8.57 6.73 3.56
N LEU A 138 7.91 5.58 3.74
CA LEU A 138 8.21 4.33 3.04
C LEU A 138 7.05 3.96 2.14
N CYS A 139 7.29 3.79 0.85
CA CYS A 139 6.26 3.26 -0.04
C CYS A 139 6.84 2.41 -1.16
N ASP A 140 6.02 1.48 -1.65
CA ASP A 140 6.28 0.77 -2.89
C ASP A 140 5.18 1.07 -3.92
N PHE A 141 5.52 0.84 -5.18
CA PHE A 141 4.64 1.12 -6.31
C PHE A 141 4.98 0.24 -7.51
N ALA A 142 3.97 0.03 -8.34
CA ALA A 142 4.13 -0.65 -9.62
C ALA A 142 4.69 0.30 -10.67
N GLY A 143 5.82 -0.09 -11.27
CA GLY A 143 6.44 0.57 -12.42
C GLY A 143 6.00 -0.06 -13.75
N PRO A 144 6.47 0.50 -14.91
CA PRO A 144 6.08 0.02 -16.25
C PRO A 144 6.36 -1.47 -16.51
N HIS A 145 7.39 -2.05 -15.87
CA HIS A 145 7.69 -3.47 -15.98
C HIS A 145 6.64 -4.39 -15.34
N ARG A 146 5.64 -3.84 -14.65
CA ARG A 146 4.46 -4.55 -14.17
C ARG A 146 3.44 -4.81 -15.28
N SER A 147 3.50 -4.04 -16.37
CA SER A 147 2.64 -4.22 -17.54
C SER A 147 2.96 -5.53 -18.28
N PRO A 148 1.96 -6.28 -18.72
CA PRO A 148 2.14 -7.54 -19.44
C PRO A 148 2.59 -7.40 -20.90
N HIS A 149 3.04 -6.21 -21.36
CA HIS A 149 3.55 -5.96 -22.71
C HIS A 149 2.71 -6.63 -23.82
N ARG A 150 1.46 -6.19 -24.04
CA ARG A 150 0.50 -6.67 -25.04
C ARG A 150 -0.03 -8.09 -24.86
N LYS A 151 0.39 -8.84 -23.84
CA LYS A 151 -0.14 -10.17 -23.53
C LYS A 151 -1.14 -10.08 -22.37
N LEU A 152 -2.18 -10.90 -22.43
CA LEU A 152 -3.04 -11.14 -21.28
C LEU A 152 -2.22 -11.91 -20.22
N ARG A 153 -2.12 -11.37 -19.01
CA ARG A 153 -1.55 -12.09 -17.89
C ARG A 153 -2.67 -12.57 -16.99
N GLN A 154 -2.78 -13.86 -16.83
CA GLN A 154 -3.74 -14.48 -15.94
C GLN A 154 -3.05 -15.00 -14.67
N HIS A 155 -3.76 -14.92 -13.57
CA HIS A 155 -3.39 -15.49 -12.29
C HIS A 155 -4.62 -16.14 -11.68
N ILE A 156 -4.50 -17.38 -11.27
CA ILE A 156 -5.54 -18.14 -10.58
C ILE A 156 -4.96 -18.59 -9.25
N SER A 157 -5.71 -18.40 -8.19
CA SER A 157 -5.37 -18.91 -6.86
C SER A 157 -6.63 -19.40 -6.18
N ALA A 158 -6.49 -20.41 -5.34
CA ALA A 158 -7.60 -20.96 -4.59
C ALA A 158 -7.17 -21.35 -3.18
N GLY A 159 -8.10 -21.29 -2.25
CA GLY A 159 -7.97 -21.78 -0.90
C GLY A 159 -9.12 -22.74 -0.58
N ARG A 160 -9.28 -23.07 0.70
CA ARG A 160 -10.28 -24.05 1.16
C ARG A 160 -11.73 -23.67 0.77
N ASP A 161 -12.08 -22.39 0.79
CA ASP A 161 -13.45 -21.88 0.63
C ASP A 161 -13.53 -20.70 -0.34
N TRP A 162 -12.48 -20.47 -1.13
CA TRP A 162 -12.43 -19.41 -2.11
C TRP A 162 -11.57 -19.76 -3.33
N ALA A 163 -11.85 -19.11 -4.44
CA ALA A 163 -10.95 -19.00 -5.58
C ALA A 163 -10.99 -17.58 -6.14
N VAL A 164 -9.89 -17.15 -6.76
CA VAL A 164 -9.79 -15.88 -7.46
C VAL A 164 -9.11 -16.08 -8.81
N MET A 165 -9.67 -15.44 -9.82
CA MET A 165 -9.11 -15.36 -11.16
C MET A 165 -8.87 -13.88 -11.48
N ALA A 166 -7.64 -13.51 -11.75
CA ALA A 166 -7.26 -12.14 -12.10
C ALA A 166 -6.65 -12.13 -13.51
N SER A 167 -7.26 -11.37 -14.40
CA SER A 167 -6.75 -11.12 -15.75
C SER A 167 -6.24 -9.69 -15.84
N THR A 168 -4.97 -9.52 -16.17
CA THR A 168 -4.34 -8.20 -16.28
C THR A 168 -4.00 -7.89 -17.72
N LEU A 169 -4.42 -6.71 -18.18
CA LEU A 169 -4.19 -6.17 -19.52
C LEU A 169 -3.52 -4.81 -19.43
N ALA A 170 -2.63 -4.51 -20.38
CA ALA A 170 -2.17 -3.13 -20.58
C ALA A 170 -3.33 -2.30 -21.17
N SER A 171 -3.59 -1.15 -20.57
CA SER A 171 -4.62 -0.20 -21.06
C SER A 171 -4.01 1.14 -21.53
N GLY A 172 -2.69 1.15 -21.69
CA GLY A 172 -1.87 2.27 -22.13
C GLY A 172 -0.41 2.06 -21.71
N PRO A 173 0.50 2.99 -22.10
CA PRO A 173 1.93 2.85 -21.81
C PRO A 173 2.25 2.87 -20.31
N HIS A 174 1.39 3.50 -19.51
CA HIS A 174 1.55 3.65 -18.06
C HIS A 174 0.29 3.26 -17.30
N SER A 175 -0.47 2.31 -17.79
CA SER A 175 -1.69 1.85 -17.12
C SER A 175 -2.00 0.39 -17.42
N ILE A 176 -2.60 -0.27 -16.43
CA ILE A 176 -3.11 -1.63 -16.54
C ILE A 176 -4.53 -1.69 -15.97
N VAL A 177 -5.29 -2.63 -16.49
CA VAL A 177 -6.61 -2.99 -15.97
C VAL A 177 -6.56 -4.45 -15.52
N ARG A 178 -7.04 -4.71 -14.31
CA ARG A 178 -7.22 -6.04 -13.75
C ARG A 178 -8.72 -6.33 -13.68
N HIS A 179 -9.17 -7.35 -14.39
CA HIS A 179 -10.49 -7.96 -14.23
C HIS A 179 -10.34 -9.10 -13.22
N ILE A 180 -11.09 -9.04 -12.13
CA ILE A 180 -10.97 -9.98 -11.01
C ILE A 180 -12.31 -10.63 -10.80
N ALA A 181 -12.37 -11.95 -10.94
CA ALA A 181 -13.52 -12.77 -10.56
C ALA A 181 -13.20 -13.52 -9.28
N THR A 182 -14.05 -13.40 -8.28
CA THR A 182 -13.93 -14.10 -7.01
C THR A 182 -15.06 -15.11 -6.86
N TYR A 183 -14.74 -16.25 -6.29
CA TYR A 183 -15.67 -17.30 -5.89
C TYR A 183 -15.45 -17.58 -4.41
N ARG A 184 -16.45 -17.35 -3.59
CA ARG A 184 -16.41 -17.58 -2.15
C ARG A 184 -17.53 -18.50 -1.73
N ARG A 185 -17.21 -19.53 -0.95
CA ARG A 185 -18.21 -20.43 -0.36
C ARG A 185 -18.99 -19.69 0.74
N VAL A 186 -20.30 -19.71 0.61
CA VAL A 186 -21.25 -19.17 1.59
C VAL A 186 -22.29 -20.27 1.86
N GLY A 187 -22.19 -20.91 3.02
CA GLY A 187 -22.94 -22.13 3.29
C GLY A 187 -22.52 -23.28 2.34
N ASN A 188 -23.50 -23.84 1.60
CA ASN A 188 -23.31 -24.91 0.62
C ASN A 188 -23.18 -24.43 -0.84
N ARG A 189 -23.12 -23.11 -1.08
CA ARG A 189 -23.04 -22.50 -2.43
C ARG A 189 -21.80 -21.65 -2.56
N TYR A 190 -21.39 -21.38 -3.81
CA TYR A 190 -20.36 -20.41 -4.14
C TYR A 190 -21.00 -19.13 -4.66
N ARG A 191 -20.62 -18.00 -4.06
CA ARG A 191 -20.97 -16.68 -4.53
C ARG A 191 -19.87 -16.18 -5.47
N ARG A 192 -20.25 -15.81 -6.69
CA ARG A 192 -19.36 -15.16 -7.66
C ARG A 192 -19.51 -13.64 -7.57
N ARG A 193 -18.40 -12.93 -7.60
CA ARG A 193 -18.33 -11.47 -7.69
C ARG A 193 -17.28 -11.05 -8.70
N GLU A 194 -17.41 -9.85 -9.27
CA GLU A 194 -16.43 -9.28 -10.18
C GLU A 194 -16.06 -7.88 -9.78
N GLU A 195 -14.79 -7.57 -9.93
CA GLU A 195 -14.24 -6.22 -9.74
C GLU A 195 -13.31 -5.86 -10.90
N VAL A 196 -13.27 -4.58 -11.26
CA VAL A 196 -12.33 -4.05 -12.25
C VAL A 196 -11.46 -3.02 -11.57
N HIS A 197 -10.18 -3.33 -11.46
CA HIS A 197 -9.19 -2.45 -10.87
C HIS A 197 -8.35 -1.80 -11.97
N ARG A 198 -8.31 -0.46 -11.96
CA ARG A 198 -7.46 0.33 -12.84
C ARG A 198 -6.26 0.80 -12.05
N LEU A 199 -5.05 0.58 -12.58
CA LEU A 199 -3.80 0.98 -11.94
C LEU A 199 -3.01 1.86 -12.91
N ARG A 200 -2.45 2.94 -12.38
CA ARG A 200 -1.45 3.76 -13.06
C ARG A 200 -0.06 3.27 -12.66
N LEU A 201 0.83 3.16 -13.64
CA LEU A 201 2.21 2.75 -13.43
C LEU A 201 3.09 4.01 -13.39
N PHE A 202 3.98 4.08 -12.41
CA PHE A 202 4.85 5.23 -12.20
C PHE A 202 6.30 4.90 -12.50
N LEU A 203 7.02 5.83 -13.13
CA LEU A 203 8.47 5.75 -13.24
C LEU A 203 9.11 6.09 -11.89
N SER A 204 10.15 5.36 -11.50
CA SER A 204 10.89 5.63 -10.26
C SER A 204 11.43 7.06 -10.22
N ALA A 205 11.95 7.55 -11.35
CA ALA A 205 12.44 8.92 -11.47
C ALA A 205 11.33 9.95 -11.19
N GLU A 206 10.11 9.70 -11.64
CA GLU A 206 8.96 10.58 -11.40
C GLU A 206 8.64 10.67 -9.90
N ILE A 207 8.51 9.52 -9.22
CA ILE A 207 8.25 9.47 -7.77
C ILE A 207 9.37 10.16 -6.99
N CYS A 208 10.62 9.82 -7.29
CA CYS A 208 11.78 10.43 -6.62
C CYS A 208 11.84 11.95 -6.81
N ASN A 209 11.58 12.44 -8.01
CA ASN A 209 11.59 13.86 -8.29
C ASN A 209 10.48 14.62 -7.55
N GLN A 210 9.27 14.03 -7.47
CA GLN A 210 8.17 14.64 -6.72
C GLN A 210 8.43 14.66 -5.21
N LEU A 211 9.03 13.61 -4.66
CA LEU A 211 9.45 13.57 -3.26
C LEU A 211 10.52 14.63 -2.97
N ARG A 212 11.56 14.74 -3.80
CA ARG A 212 12.60 15.78 -3.64
C ARG A 212 12.02 17.19 -3.70
N ARG A 213 11.11 17.45 -4.65
CA ARG A 213 10.39 18.74 -4.75
C ARG A 213 9.50 19.03 -3.53
N SER A 214 9.15 18.01 -2.77
CA SER A 214 8.38 18.14 -1.52
C SER A 214 9.28 18.32 -0.29
N GLY A 215 10.62 18.29 -0.45
CA GLY A 215 11.61 18.51 0.61
C GLY A 215 12.32 17.26 1.14
N PHE A 216 11.95 16.07 0.68
CA PHE A 216 12.55 14.81 1.14
C PHE A 216 13.97 14.61 0.59
N ARG A 217 14.85 14.04 1.43
CA ARG A 217 16.00 13.25 0.94
C ARG A 217 15.47 11.88 0.52
N VAL A 218 15.86 11.40 -0.69
CA VAL A 218 15.22 10.22 -1.30
C VAL A 218 16.24 9.13 -1.61
N ARG A 219 15.91 7.90 -1.23
CA ARG A 219 16.62 6.68 -1.61
C ARG A 219 15.65 5.71 -2.30
N THR A 220 16.08 5.05 -3.35
CA THR A 220 15.35 3.96 -3.99
C THR A 220 15.62 2.65 -3.26
N LEU A 221 14.63 1.78 -3.25
CA LEU A 221 14.69 0.47 -2.61
C LEU A 221 14.33 -0.63 -3.62
N ASN A 222 15.03 -1.76 -3.54
CA ASN A 222 14.74 -2.97 -4.31
C ASN A 222 14.09 -4.06 -3.44
N GLY A 223 13.67 -3.69 -2.22
CA GLY A 223 13.08 -4.56 -1.23
C GLY A 223 13.09 -3.91 0.15
N TYR A 224 12.58 -4.62 1.13
CA TYR A 224 12.61 -4.27 2.54
C TYR A 224 13.53 -5.27 3.27
N GLY A 225 14.79 -4.90 3.46
CA GLY A 225 15.79 -5.80 4.03
C GLY A 225 16.02 -7.06 3.18
N ARG A 226 15.69 -8.24 3.73
CA ARG A 226 15.79 -9.53 3.01
C ARG A 226 14.63 -9.76 2.04
N PHE A 227 13.50 -9.10 2.25
CA PHE A 227 12.35 -9.20 1.36
C PHE A 227 12.63 -8.46 0.05
N ARG A 228 12.72 -9.19 -1.07
CA ARG A 228 12.92 -8.64 -2.41
C ARG A 228 11.59 -8.34 -3.08
N PHE A 229 11.50 -7.20 -3.74
CA PHE A 229 10.28 -6.86 -4.48
C PHE A 229 10.05 -7.80 -5.66
N PRO A 230 8.78 -8.18 -5.91
CA PRO A 230 8.42 -8.85 -7.15
C PRO A 230 8.76 -7.99 -8.38
N ARG A 231 8.95 -8.65 -9.53
CA ARG A 231 9.24 -7.96 -10.79
C ARG A 231 8.24 -6.84 -11.08
N GLY A 232 8.77 -5.65 -11.37
CA GLY A 232 7.98 -4.46 -11.68
C GLY A 232 7.49 -3.68 -10.47
N ILE A 233 7.78 -4.11 -9.26
CA ILE A 233 7.60 -3.32 -8.04
C ILE A 233 8.90 -2.60 -7.71
N GLN A 234 8.80 -1.37 -7.27
CA GLN A 234 9.90 -0.51 -6.85
C GLN A 234 9.51 0.17 -5.54
N GLY A 235 10.49 0.48 -4.71
CA GLY A 235 10.25 1.18 -3.46
C GLY A 235 11.05 2.46 -3.35
N VAL A 236 10.58 3.35 -2.50
CA VAL A 236 11.29 4.57 -2.13
C VAL A 236 11.21 4.80 -0.62
N LEU A 237 12.29 5.37 -0.11
CA LEU A 237 12.40 5.95 1.22
C LEU A 237 12.60 7.45 1.05
N GLY A 238 11.65 8.23 1.57
CA GLY A 238 11.74 9.67 1.72
C GLY A 238 12.05 10.01 3.17
N ILE A 239 13.09 10.79 3.42
CA ILE A 239 13.51 11.20 4.77
C ILE A 239 13.28 12.71 4.88
N LYS A 240 12.49 13.15 5.86
CA LYS A 240 12.40 14.57 6.22
C LYS A 240 13.66 14.97 6.98
N PRO A 241 14.45 15.93 6.50
CA PRO A 241 15.64 16.36 7.23
C PRO A 241 15.28 16.79 8.67
N GLY A 242 16.09 16.39 9.62
CA GLY A 242 16.07 16.94 10.96
C GLY A 242 16.56 18.41 10.99
N PRO A 243 16.48 19.11 12.13
CA PRO A 243 17.10 20.41 12.29
C PRO A 243 18.59 20.29 11.93
N ARG A 244 19.10 21.27 11.19
CA ARG A 244 20.56 21.34 10.97
C ARG A 244 21.20 21.55 12.36
N THR A 245 21.97 20.58 12.81
CA THR A 245 22.93 20.85 13.89
C THR A 245 23.90 21.86 13.33
N SER A 246 23.77 23.10 13.80
CA SER A 246 24.75 24.19 13.57
C SER A 246 26.07 23.83 14.21
#